data_c3b52edea6f77fb30c921a8f8f8b4b17
#
_entry.id   c3b52edea6f77fb30c921a8f8f8b4b17
#
_cell.length_a   1.000
_cell.length_b   1.000
_cell.length_c   1.000
_cell.angle_alpha   90.00
_cell.angle_beta   90.00
_cell.angle_gamma   90.00
#
_symmetry.space_group_name_H-M   'P 1'
#
loop_
_entity.id
_entity.type
_entity.pdbx_description
1 polymer ?
#
loop_
_entity_poly.entity_id
_entity_poly.type
_entity_poly.pdbx_seq_one_letter_code
_entity_poly.pdbx_strand_id
1 'polypeptide(L)'
;MSALADRIKIARGGEGDDINLSIQYLLNCGQGVAGSCWGGSHSGAYEFAKNNGPLPYDTCNPYLACSSDSTEGFCGAIDTTCQKSNICKTCSTFESKGGTCVGIDHYPNASVAEYGTYNLLTGDRVHKIKAEVYARGPVAAGVNAIPLIDYKGGVISDKSYLDMIVDHIVSIVGWDVTEDGDEYWIVRNSWGEYWGEMGFFRLGLGFNMLGIESTVAWATPGSFTVANNFPCGEDGSGCGGNKTDNNGPHLSQHYIDPSTDVVAVKRALREGRHHML
;
A
#
# COMPACT_ATOMS: atom_id res chain seq x y z
N MET A 1 0.54 -2.30 0.24
CA MET A 1 -0.76 -2.16 -0.46
C MET A 1 -1.39 -0.81 -0.21
N SER A 2 -1.53 -0.33 1.04
CA SER A 2 -2.20 0.94 1.35
C SER A 2 -1.62 2.15 0.61
N ALA A 3 -0.30 2.33 0.59
CA ALA A 3 0.33 3.44 -0.14
C ALA A 3 -0.02 3.44 -1.65
N LEU A 4 -0.13 2.28 -2.29
CA LEU A 4 -0.56 2.18 -3.69
C LEU A 4 -2.06 2.48 -3.84
N ALA A 5 -2.90 2.05 -2.91
CA ALA A 5 -4.32 2.37 -2.89
C ALA A 5 -4.55 3.90 -2.77
N ASP A 6 -3.82 4.56 -1.88
CA ASP A 6 -3.87 6.02 -1.74
C ASP A 6 -3.44 6.72 -3.04
N ARG A 7 -2.40 6.23 -3.70
CA ARG A 7 -1.95 6.78 -4.98
C ARG A 7 -2.98 6.60 -6.09
N ILE A 8 -3.75 5.51 -6.09
CA ILE A 8 -4.89 5.34 -7.00
C ILE A 8 -5.96 6.39 -6.69
N LYS A 9 -6.27 6.64 -5.41
CA LYS A 9 -7.23 7.67 -5.00
C LYS A 9 -6.78 9.08 -5.43
N ILE A 10 -5.51 9.39 -5.25
CA ILE A 10 -4.90 10.65 -5.69
C ILE A 10 -5.02 10.79 -7.21
N ALA A 11 -4.71 9.73 -7.96
CA ALA A 11 -4.81 9.71 -9.41
C ALA A 11 -6.25 9.94 -9.93
N ARG A 12 -7.25 9.60 -9.11
CA ARG A 12 -8.66 9.86 -9.38
C ARG A 12 -9.12 11.26 -8.94
N GLY A 13 -8.20 12.12 -8.50
CA GLY A 13 -8.55 13.44 -7.96
C GLY A 13 -9.34 13.39 -6.65
N GLY A 14 -9.23 12.30 -5.90
CA GLY A 14 -10.02 12.08 -4.67
C GLY A 14 -11.46 11.58 -4.90
N GLU A 15 -11.88 11.41 -6.15
CA GLU A 15 -13.26 11.07 -6.50
C GLU A 15 -13.56 9.57 -6.35
N GLY A 16 -14.85 9.25 -6.24
CA GLY A 16 -15.39 7.89 -6.16
C GLY A 16 -15.08 7.17 -4.85
N ASP A 17 -15.39 5.87 -4.80
CA ASP A 17 -15.17 5.03 -3.63
C ASP A 17 -13.69 4.76 -3.39
N ASP A 18 -13.32 4.46 -2.15
CA ASP A 18 -11.96 4.03 -1.81
C ASP A 18 -11.71 2.61 -2.35
N ILE A 19 -10.55 2.43 -2.95
CA ILE A 19 -10.12 1.15 -3.50
C ILE A 19 -9.07 0.57 -2.58
N ASN A 20 -9.34 -0.61 -2.02
CA ASN A 20 -8.37 -1.40 -1.30
C ASN A 20 -7.87 -2.55 -2.16
N LEU A 21 -6.56 -2.80 -2.13
CA LEU A 21 -5.94 -3.88 -2.87
C LEU A 21 -5.83 -5.13 -2.00
N SER A 22 -6.06 -6.29 -2.59
CA SER A 22 -6.02 -7.56 -1.88
C SER A 22 -4.63 -7.85 -1.30
N ILE A 23 -4.53 -7.80 0.02
CA ILE A 23 -3.35 -8.27 0.77
C ILE A 23 -3.25 -9.79 0.66
N GLN A 24 -4.38 -10.48 0.71
CA GLN A 24 -4.42 -11.94 0.65
C GLN A 24 -3.89 -12.49 -0.68
N TYR A 25 -4.17 -11.82 -1.79
CA TYR A 25 -3.58 -12.19 -3.09
C TYR A 25 -2.06 -12.13 -3.06
N LEU A 26 -1.49 -11.08 -2.46
CA LEU A 26 -0.04 -10.96 -2.34
C LEU A 26 0.55 -12.09 -1.49
N LEU A 27 -0.12 -12.46 -0.40
CA LEU A 27 0.29 -13.57 0.47
C LEU A 27 0.18 -14.91 -0.25
N ASN A 28 -0.85 -15.14 -1.05
CA ASN A 28 -1.06 -16.38 -1.76
C ASN A 28 -0.09 -16.55 -2.94
N CYS A 29 0.15 -15.48 -3.70
CA CYS A 29 0.81 -15.57 -5.00
C CYS A 29 2.19 -14.91 -5.04
N GLY A 30 2.49 -13.98 -4.14
CA GLY A 30 3.71 -13.18 -4.15
C GLY A 30 4.90 -13.77 -3.38
N GLN A 31 4.77 -14.94 -2.78
CA GLN A 31 5.74 -15.49 -1.82
C GLN A 31 7.19 -15.53 -2.32
N GLY A 32 7.40 -15.80 -3.60
CA GLY A 32 8.76 -15.91 -4.17
C GLY A 32 9.51 -14.57 -4.29
N VAL A 33 8.80 -13.45 -4.27
CA VAL A 33 9.36 -12.10 -4.51
C VAL A 33 9.01 -11.15 -3.36
N ALA A 34 7.75 -11.15 -2.93
CA ALA A 34 7.25 -10.24 -1.90
C ALA A 34 7.51 -10.75 -0.48
N GLY A 35 7.68 -12.06 -0.31
CA GLY A 35 7.85 -12.71 0.99
C GLY A 35 6.62 -13.49 1.44
N SER A 36 6.52 -13.78 2.73
CA SER A 36 5.49 -14.64 3.31
C SER A 36 4.97 -14.08 4.64
N CYS A 37 4.14 -14.84 5.34
CA CYS A 37 3.71 -14.52 6.71
C CYS A 37 4.88 -14.39 7.70
N TRP A 38 6.06 -14.91 7.37
CA TRP A 38 7.28 -14.83 8.19
C TRP A 38 8.12 -13.58 7.93
N GLY A 39 7.71 -12.75 7.02
CA GLY A 39 8.39 -11.53 6.62
C GLY A 39 8.48 -11.37 5.12
N GLY A 40 8.80 -10.16 4.68
CA GLY A 40 8.82 -9.86 3.27
C GLY A 40 9.49 -8.53 2.93
N SER A 41 9.37 -8.16 1.67
CA SER A 41 9.94 -6.95 1.12
C SER A 41 8.85 -6.09 0.48
N HIS A 42 8.75 -4.83 0.91
CA HIS A 42 7.84 -3.87 0.30
C HIS A 42 8.20 -3.55 -1.16
N SER A 43 9.49 -3.50 -1.50
CA SER A 43 9.93 -3.38 -2.89
C SER A 43 9.63 -4.64 -3.70
N GLY A 44 9.83 -5.83 -3.11
CA GLY A 44 9.44 -7.10 -3.72
C GLY A 44 7.94 -7.21 -3.97
N ALA A 45 7.11 -6.64 -3.09
CA ALA A 45 5.66 -6.55 -3.31
C ALA A 45 5.30 -5.72 -4.55
N TYR A 46 5.97 -4.59 -4.76
CA TYR A 46 5.77 -3.76 -5.95
C TYR A 46 6.35 -4.40 -7.23
N GLU A 47 7.50 -5.07 -7.11
CA GLU A 47 8.08 -5.87 -8.20
C GLU A 47 7.13 -6.98 -8.64
N PHE A 48 6.58 -7.74 -7.69
CA PHE A 48 5.57 -8.76 -7.96
C PHE A 48 4.35 -8.16 -8.66
N ALA A 49 3.80 -7.07 -8.13
CA ALA A 49 2.63 -6.38 -8.67
C ALA A 49 2.86 -5.88 -10.11
N LYS A 50 4.08 -5.46 -10.45
CA LYS A 50 4.44 -5.04 -11.80
C LYS A 50 4.56 -6.21 -12.77
N ASN A 51 5.18 -7.31 -12.33
CA ASN A 51 5.63 -8.38 -13.24
C ASN A 51 4.61 -9.53 -13.37
N ASN A 52 3.69 -9.70 -12.40
CA ASN A 52 2.81 -10.86 -12.33
C ASN A 52 1.32 -10.55 -12.59
N GLY A 53 1.05 -9.42 -13.23
CA GLY A 53 -0.30 -9.05 -13.61
C GLY A 53 -1.03 -8.19 -12.58
N PRO A 54 -2.29 -7.86 -12.84
CA PRO A 54 -3.01 -6.91 -12.03
C PRO A 54 -3.33 -7.46 -10.63
N LEU A 55 -3.23 -6.58 -9.65
CA LEU A 55 -3.64 -6.82 -8.27
C LEU A 55 -5.16 -6.79 -8.18
N PRO A 56 -5.84 -7.84 -7.70
CA PRO A 56 -7.27 -7.79 -7.44
C PRO A 56 -7.57 -6.82 -6.28
N TYR A 57 -8.78 -6.27 -6.26
CA TYR A 57 -9.27 -5.53 -5.11
C TYR A 57 -9.60 -6.50 -3.96
N ASP A 58 -9.64 -5.99 -2.73
CA ASP A 58 -9.94 -6.79 -1.53
C ASP A 58 -11.36 -7.38 -1.55
N THR A 59 -12.28 -6.78 -2.30
CA THR A 59 -13.62 -7.35 -2.56
C THR A 59 -13.56 -8.72 -3.24
N CYS A 60 -12.50 -8.99 -4.00
CA CYS A 60 -12.24 -10.29 -4.62
C CYS A 60 -11.72 -11.33 -3.64
N ASN A 61 -10.79 -10.92 -2.79
CA ASN A 61 -10.09 -11.80 -1.86
C ASN A 61 -9.68 -11.00 -0.61
N PRO A 62 -10.58 -10.92 0.40
CA PRO A 62 -10.32 -10.17 1.62
C PRO A 62 -9.20 -10.82 2.45
N TYR A 63 -8.53 -10.01 3.25
CA TYR A 63 -7.49 -10.48 4.16
C TYR A 63 -8.07 -11.41 5.23
N LEU A 64 -7.57 -12.63 5.30
CA LEU A 64 -8.09 -13.69 6.18
C LEU A 64 -7.45 -13.67 7.58
N ALA A 65 -6.34 -12.99 7.75
CA ALA A 65 -5.56 -12.93 8.99
C ALA A 65 -5.14 -14.30 9.52
N CYS A 66 -4.94 -15.29 8.63
CA CYS A 66 -4.45 -16.62 8.95
C CYS A 66 -2.96 -16.74 8.65
N SER A 67 -2.18 -17.27 9.59
CA SER A 67 -0.78 -17.62 9.40
C SER A 67 -0.63 -19.12 9.14
N SER A 68 0.56 -19.55 8.70
CA SER A 68 0.89 -20.96 8.57
C SER A 68 0.86 -21.72 9.90
N ASP A 69 0.92 -21.00 11.04
CA ASP A 69 0.80 -21.58 12.37
C ASP A 69 -0.65 -21.73 12.82
N SER A 70 -1.58 -21.08 12.12
CA SER A 70 -3.01 -21.14 12.40
C SER A 70 -3.60 -22.40 11.75
N THR A 71 -3.32 -23.57 12.32
CA THR A 71 -3.71 -24.88 11.78
C THR A 71 -5.06 -25.36 12.29
N GLU A 72 -5.71 -24.62 13.18
CA GLU A 72 -6.96 -25.01 13.83
C GLU A 72 -8.15 -24.18 13.32
N GLY A 73 -9.35 -24.76 13.42
CA GLY A 73 -10.59 -24.08 13.09
C GLY A 73 -10.67 -23.57 11.65
N PHE A 74 -11.10 -22.33 11.48
CA PHE A 74 -11.26 -21.71 10.18
C PHE A 74 -9.96 -21.67 9.38
N CYS A 75 -8.86 -21.29 9.99
CA CYS A 75 -7.57 -21.17 9.31
C CYS A 75 -7.01 -22.52 8.83
N GLY A 76 -7.28 -23.62 9.56
CA GLY A 76 -6.88 -24.95 9.15
C GLY A 76 -7.60 -25.50 7.91
N ALA A 77 -8.74 -24.89 7.55
CA ALA A 77 -9.54 -25.29 6.39
C ALA A 77 -9.30 -24.41 5.16
N ILE A 78 -8.46 -23.37 5.26
CA ILE A 78 -8.24 -22.41 4.18
C ILE A 78 -7.16 -22.92 3.22
N ASP A 79 -7.49 -22.89 1.93
CA ASP A 79 -6.53 -23.06 0.85
C ASP A 79 -5.95 -21.68 0.46
N THR A 80 -4.66 -21.48 0.71
CA THR A 80 -3.91 -20.26 0.35
C THR A 80 -3.02 -20.46 -0.88
N THR A 81 -3.19 -21.55 -1.64
CA THR A 81 -2.44 -21.75 -2.88
C THR A 81 -2.78 -20.68 -3.92
N CYS A 82 -1.79 -20.31 -4.75
CA CYS A 82 -2.01 -19.35 -5.83
C CYS A 82 -2.76 -20.01 -6.99
N GLN A 83 -4.08 -20.05 -6.88
CA GLN A 83 -4.99 -20.56 -7.90
C GLN A 83 -6.16 -19.60 -8.14
N LYS A 84 -6.85 -19.75 -9.24
CA LYS A 84 -7.90 -18.83 -9.71
C LYS A 84 -8.96 -18.51 -8.66
N SER A 85 -9.46 -19.52 -7.94
CA SER A 85 -10.46 -19.34 -6.87
C SER A 85 -9.91 -18.62 -5.63
N ASN A 86 -8.60 -18.53 -5.49
CA ASN A 86 -7.91 -17.82 -4.41
C ASN A 86 -7.35 -16.45 -4.86
N ILE A 87 -7.64 -16.05 -6.09
CA ILE A 87 -7.38 -14.71 -6.64
C ILE A 87 -8.66 -13.88 -6.58
N CYS A 88 -9.69 -14.33 -7.28
CA CYS A 88 -11.03 -13.74 -7.21
C CYS A 88 -12.08 -14.80 -7.48
N LYS A 89 -13.14 -14.82 -6.69
CA LYS A 89 -14.18 -15.85 -6.79
C LYS A 89 -15.58 -15.29 -6.58
N THR A 90 -16.57 -15.96 -7.15
CA THR A 90 -17.97 -15.85 -6.75
C THR A 90 -18.45 -17.16 -6.13
N CYS A 91 -19.44 -17.10 -5.25
CA CYS A 91 -19.92 -18.27 -4.55
C CYS A 91 -21.45 -18.31 -4.60
N SER A 92 -22.01 -19.51 -4.85
CA SER A 92 -23.43 -19.77 -4.62
C SER A 92 -23.70 -19.84 -3.12
N THR A 93 -24.75 -19.20 -2.67
CA THR A 93 -25.10 -19.11 -1.23
C THR A 93 -26.33 -19.92 -0.84
N PHE A 94 -27.00 -20.55 -1.81
CA PHE A 94 -28.34 -21.16 -1.61
C PHE A 94 -28.33 -22.68 -1.33
N GLU A 95 -27.18 -23.29 -1.23
CA GLU A 95 -27.10 -24.72 -0.89
C GLU A 95 -27.08 -24.94 0.62
N SER A 96 -27.83 -25.94 1.08
CA SER A 96 -27.99 -26.27 2.51
C SER A 96 -26.71 -26.65 3.25
N LYS A 97 -25.61 -26.91 2.53
CA LYS A 97 -24.30 -27.28 3.06
C LYS A 97 -23.19 -26.24 2.78
N GLY A 98 -23.57 -25.02 2.41
CA GLY A 98 -22.66 -24.03 1.91
C GLY A 98 -22.54 -24.08 0.37
N GLY A 99 -22.33 -22.94 -0.25
CA GLY A 99 -22.29 -22.84 -1.70
C GLY A 99 -20.98 -23.30 -2.30
N THR A 100 -20.99 -23.55 -3.59
CA THR A 100 -19.80 -23.80 -4.39
C THR A 100 -19.19 -22.48 -4.83
N CYS A 101 -17.89 -22.30 -4.63
CA CYS A 101 -17.16 -21.13 -5.12
C CYS A 101 -16.43 -21.47 -6.42
N VAL A 102 -16.50 -20.57 -7.40
CA VAL A 102 -15.78 -20.67 -8.66
C VAL A 102 -14.90 -19.46 -8.89
N GLY A 103 -13.68 -19.67 -9.38
CA GLY A 103 -12.77 -18.59 -9.73
C GLY A 103 -13.23 -17.85 -10.98
N ILE A 104 -13.11 -16.52 -10.98
CA ILE A 104 -13.50 -15.65 -12.10
C ILE A 104 -12.29 -15.02 -12.77
N ASP A 105 -12.40 -14.72 -14.08
CA ASP A 105 -11.30 -14.16 -14.88
C ASP A 105 -11.34 -12.63 -14.99
N HIS A 106 -12.53 -12.05 -14.83
CA HIS A 106 -12.71 -10.61 -14.90
C HIS A 106 -13.14 -10.10 -13.55
N TYR A 107 -12.31 -9.29 -12.93
CA TYR A 107 -12.52 -8.75 -11.60
C TYR A 107 -11.91 -7.34 -11.48
N PRO A 108 -12.38 -6.54 -10.53
CA PRO A 108 -11.78 -5.25 -10.24
C PRO A 108 -10.31 -5.39 -9.85
N ASN A 109 -9.47 -4.61 -10.49
CA ASN A 109 -8.03 -4.74 -10.32
C ASN A 109 -7.28 -3.43 -10.59
N ALA A 110 -6.01 -3.40 -10.17
CA ALA A 110 -5.08 -2.34 -10.51
C ALA A 110 -3.71 -2.92 -10.89
N SER A 111 -3.02 -2.26 -11.80
CA SER A 111 -1.64 -2.61 -12.18
C SER A 111 -0.64 -1.59 -11.66
N VAL A 112 0.64 -1.96 -11.67
CA VAL A 112 1.77 -1.08 -11.37
C VAL A 112 2.48 -0.75 -12.67
N ALA A 113 2.60 0.54 -13.01
CA ALA A 113 3.32 1.01 -14.18
C ALA A 113 4.83 0.98 -13.97
N GLU A 114 5.27 1.46 -12.81
CA GLU A 114 6.67 1.48 -12.41
C GLU A 114 6.79 1.45 -10.87
N TYR A 115 7.96 1.09 -10.38
CA TYR A 115 8.29 1.16 -8.97
C TYR A 115 9.77 1.52 -8.79
N GLY A 116 10.12 2.00 -7.62
CA GLY A 116 11.49 2.33 -7.28
C GLY A 116 11.72 2.35 -5.78
N THR A 117 12.99 2.53 -5.42
CA THR A 117 13.41 2.51 -4.01
C THR A 117 14.39 3.64 -3.71
N TYR A 118 14.35 4.11 -2.48
CA TYR A 118 15.38 4.94 -1.87
C TYR A 118 15.97 4.19 -0.67
N ASN A 119 17.27 4.24 -0.51
CA ASN A 119 17.99 3.56 0.56
C ASN A 119 19.12 4.44 1.12
N LEU A 120 19.90 3.93 2.06
CA LEU A 120 20.99 4.68 2.70
C LEU A 120 22.06 5.19 1.71
N LEU A 121 22.21 4.55 0.55
CA LEU A 121 23.14 4.97 -0.51
C LEU A 121 22.55 6.03 -1.43
N THR A 122 21.24 6.30 -1.30
CA THR A 122 20.57 7.33 -2.10
C THR A 122 20.95 8.71 -1.60
N GLY A 123 21.74 9.45 -2.38
CA GLY A 123 22.09 10.83 -2.06
C GLY A 123 20.84 11.71 -1.97
N ASP A 124 20.80 12.62 -0.97
CA ASP A 124 19.68 13.53 -0.73
C ASP A 124 18.32 12.80 -0.56
N ARG A 125 18.34 11.63 0.11
CA ARG A 125 17.19 10.74 0.19
C ARG A 125 15.96 11.39 0.83
N VAL A 126 16.15 12.19 1.88
CA VAL A 126 15.05 12.92 2.55
C VAL A 126 14.31 13.81 1.56
N HIS A 127 15.05 14.59 0.78
CA HIS A 127 14.46 15.45 -0.23
C HIS A 127 13.75 14.65 -1.32
N LYS A 128 14.32 13.52 -1.73
CA LYS A 128 13.71 12.63 -2.71
C LYS A 128 12.42 11.99 -2.19
N ILE A 129 12.39 11.56 -0.92
CA ILE A 129 11.17 11.04 -0.29
C ILE A 129 10.10 12.13 -0.23
N LYS A 130 10.43 13.35 0.23
CA LYS A 130 9.51 14.49 0.23
C LYS A 130 8.99 14.80 -1.18
N ALA A 131 9.87 14.84 -2.18
CA ALA A 131 9.49 15.08 -3.56
C ALA A 131 8.54 14.01 -4.10
N GLU A 132 8.80 12.75 -3.78
CA GLU A 132 7.97 11.62 -4.17
C GLU A 132 6.58 11.68 -3.53
N VAL A 133 6.52 11.90 -2.22
CA VAL A 133 5.25 12.03 -1.49
C VAL A 133 4.46 13.23 -2.00
N TYR A 134 5.11 14.37 -2.22
CA TYR A 134 4.46 15.58 -2.73
C TYR A 134 3.87 15.39 -4.13
N ALA A 135 4.64 14.78 -5.03
CA ALA A 135 4.23 14.66 -6.43
C ALA A 135 3.27 13.51 -6.69
N ARG A 136 3.39 12.40 -5.94
CA ARG A 136 2.75 11.13 -6.29
C ARG A 136 2.01 10.45 -5.14
N GLY A 137 2.15 10.97 -3.93
CA GLY A 137 1.48 10.46 -2.75
C GLY A 137 2.32 9.48 -1.92
N PRO A 138 1.70 8.79 -0.97
CA PRO A 138 2.37 8.00 0.05
C PRO A 138 3.36 6.97 -0.46
N VAL A 139 4.42 6.72 0.34
CA VAL A 139 5.45 5.72 0.06
C VAL A 139 5.51 4.68 1.19
N ALA A 140 5.86 3.44 0.86
CA ALA A 140 6.11 2.40 1.86
C ALA A 140 7.53 2.57 2.43
N ALA A 141 7.69 2.44 3.74
CA ALA A 141 8.97 2.57 4.42
C ALA A 141 9.15 1.50 5.49
N GLY A 142 10.38 1.06 5.68
CA GLY A 142 10.72 0.19 6.79
C GLY A 142 10.93 0.98 8.08
N VAL A 143 10.53 0.42 9.22
CA VAL A 143 10.70 1.04 10.54
C VAL A 143 10.96 -0.03 11.60
N ASN A 144 11.64 0.33 12.68
CA ASN A 144 11.69 -0.51 13.87
C ASN A 144 10.41 -0.31 14.69
N ALA A 145 9.64 -1.38 14.88
CA ALA A 145 8.34 -1.34 15.53
C ALA A 145 8.41 -1.34 17.08
N ILE A 146 9.52 -1.76 17.68
CA ILE A 146 9.61 -1.94 19.14
C ILE A 146 9.24 -0.67 19.90
N PRO A 147 9.79 0.53 19.59
CA PRO A 147 9.41 1.75 20.30
C PRO A 147 7.99 2.23 20.00
N LEU A 148 7.36 1.72 18.94
CA LEU A 148 6.00 2.09 18.56
C LEU A 148 4.93 1.38 19.38
N ILE A 149 5.24 0.26 20.03
CA ILE A 149 4.26 -0.55 20.78
C ILE A 149 3.54 0.29 21.83
N ASP A 150 4.27 1.13 22.54
CA ASP A 150 3.73 1.97 23.62
C ASP A 150 3.44 3.43 23.19
N TYR A 151 3.54 3.73 21.90
CA TYR A 151 3.30 5.09 21.38
C TYR A 151 1.86 5.54 21.64
N LYS A 152 1.69 6.72 22.20
CA LYS A 152 0.40 7.35 22.54
C LYS A 152 0.15 8.66 21.82
N GLY A 153 1.21 9.27 21.28
CA GLY A 153 1.14 10.56 20.58
C GLY A 153 2.41 11.38 20.72
N GLY A 154 2.48 12.48 19.99
CA GLY A 154 3.63 13.38 19.97
C GLY A 154 4.67 12.99 18.91
N VAL A 155 5.69 13.83 18.74
CA VAL A 155 6.79 13.55 17.81
C VAL A 155 7.86 12.71 18.50
N ILE A 156 8.14 11.52 17.96
CA ILE A 156 9.27 10.69 18.41
C ILE A 156 10.55 11.35 17.90
N SER A 157 11.33 11.94 18.80
CA SER A 157 12.58 12.66 18.49
C SER A 157 13.77 12.23 19.34
N ASP A 158 13.62 11.16 20.14
CA ASP A 158 14.71 10.66 20.99
C ASP A 158 15.82 10.05 20.12
N LYS A 159 17.01 10.66 20.21
CA LYS A 159 18.19 10.25 19.45
C LYS A 159 18.70 8.84 19.77
N SER A 160 18.22 8.20 20.84
CA SER A 160 18.51 6.79 21.12
C SER A 160 17.92 5.84 20.06
N TYR A 161 16.96 6.32 19.27
CA TYR A 161 16.28 5.56 18.20
C TYR A 161 16.85 5.80 16.80
N LEU A 162 18.05 6.34 16.68
CA LEU A 162 18.71 6.53 15.39
C LEU A 162 19.16 5.20 14.80
N ASP A 163 19.06 5.08 13.47
CA ASP A 163 19.60 3.96 12.68
C ASP A 163 19.22 2.55 13.18
N MET A 164 18.04 2.41 13.76
CA MET A 164 17.55 1.11 14.22
C MET A 164 17.31 0.15 13.05
N ILE A 165 17.48 -1.15 13.31
CA ILE A 165 17.17 -2.20 12.35
C ILE A 165 15.66 -2.26 12.13
N VAL A 166 15.24 -2.21 10.87
CA VAL A 166 13.83 -2.26 10.49
C VAL A 166 13.27 -3.68 10.56
N ASP A 167 12.07 -3.81 11.11
CA ASP A 167 11.34 -5.07 11.28
C ASP A 167 9.85 -4.96 10.93
N HIS A 168 9.40 -3.76 10.55
CA HIS A 168 8.01 -3.45 10.24
C HIS A 168 7.92 -2.54 9.02
N ILE A 169 6.80 -2.60 8.29
CA ILE A 169 6.54 -1.75 7.12
C ILE A 169 5.33 -0.85 7.39
N VAL A 170 5.52 0.44 7.15
CA VAL A 170 4.54 1.52 7.33
C VAL A 170 4.42 2.35 6.07
N SER A 171 3.55 3.38 6.09
CA SER A 171 3.38 4.30 4.97
C SER A 171 3.69 5.73 5.42
N ILE A 172 4.71 6.36 4.82
CA ILE A 172 4.93 7.80 4.97
C ILE A 172 3.90 8.50 4.08
N VAL A 173 3.00 9.27 4.71
CA VAL A 173 1.90 9.95 4.02
C VAL A 173 2.14 11.45 3.85
N GLY A 174 3.07 12.03 4.63
CA GLY A 174 3.38 13.44 4.58
C GLY A 174 4.48 13.83 5.57
N TRP A 175 4.64 15.10 5.77
CA TRP A 175 5.52 15.70 6.77
C TRP A 175 4.98 17.05 7.20
N ASP A 176 5.42 17.50 8.36
CA ASP A 176 5.08 18.82 8.87
C ASP A 176 6.20 19.34 9.80
N VAL A 177 5.98 20.48 10.41
CA VAL A 177 6.94 21.20 11.27
C VAL A 177 6.29 21.48 12.62
N THR A 178 7.01 21.25 13.71
CA THR A 178 6.58 21.63 15.05
C THR A 178 6.60 23.15 15.24
N GLU A 179 6.00 23.66 16.30
CA GLU A 179 6.08 25.09 16.68
C GLU A 179 7.54 25.56 16.90
N ASP A 180 8.42 24.66 17.30
CA ASP A 180 9.85 24.92 17.51
C ASP A 180 10.67 24.88 16.22
N GLY A 181 10.07 24.50 15.09
CA GLY A 181 10.70 24.43 13.77
C GLY A 181 11.32 23.07 13.43
N ASP A 182 11.10 22.03 14.23
CA ASP A 182 11.58 20.69 13.96
C ASP A 182 10.67 19.98 12.96
N GLU A 183 11.24 19.45 11.88
CA GLU A 183 10.49 18.70 10.90
C GLU A 183 10.24 17.25 11.34
N TYR A 184 9.06 16.71 10.99
CA TYR A 184 8.69 15.32 11.25
C TYR A 184 7.91 14.68 10.11
N TRP A 185 8.05 13.35 9.96
CA TRP A 185 7.21 12.54 9.11
C TRP A 185 5.86 12.27 9.75
N ILE A 186 4.80 12.32 8.95
CA ILE A 186 3.47 11.80 9.28
C ILE A 186 3.39 10.40 8.69
N VAL A 187 3.18 9.41 9.55
CA VAL A 187 3.31 8.00 9.17
C VAL A 187 2.05 7.24 9.56
N ARG A 188 1.45 6.53 8.59
CA ARG A 188 0.32 5.64 8.83
C ARG A 188 0.82 4.23 9.17
N ASN A 189 0.34 3.69 10.29
CA ASN A 189 0.54 2.31 10.72
C ASN A 189 -0.61 1.40 10.26
N SER A 190 -0.51 0.10 10.55
CA SER A 190 -1.50 -0.93 10.22
C SER A 190 -2.04 -1.67 11.46
N TRP A 191 -2.03 -1.00 12.63
CA TRP A 191 -2.48 -1.59 13.91
C TRP A 191 -3.88 -1.12 14.36
N GLY A 192 -4.63 -0.50 13.44
CA GLY A 192 -5.97 0.02 13.68
C GLY A 192 -5.99 1.46 14.18
N GLU A 193 -7.17 2.08 14.11
CA GLU A 193 -7.36 3.50 14.46
C GLU A 193 -7.28 3.76 15.97
N TYR A 194 -7.45 2.72 16.82
CA TYR A 194 -7.32 2.85 18.27
C TYR A 194 -5.87 2.95 18.76
N TRP A 195 -4.90 2.68 17.89
CA TRP A 195 -3.48 2.80 18.19
C TRP A 195 -2.98 4.21 17.80
N GLY A 196 -2.07 4.75 18.62
CA GLY A 196 -1.39 6.01 18.34
C GLY A 196 -2.33 7.20 18.17
N GLU A 197 -2.08 8.01 17.17
CA GLU A 197 -2.89 9.18 16.79
C GLU A 197 -3.86 8.77 15.67
N MET A 198 -4.94 8.05 16.01
CA MET A 198 -5.94 7.51 15.07
C MET A 198 -5.31 6.61 13.97
N GLY A 199 -4.38 5.75 14.38
CA GLY A 199 -3.66 4.85 13.46
C GLY A 199 -2.37 5.44 12.89
N PHE A 200 -2.04 6.69 13.22
CA PHE A 200 -0.84 7.39 12.75
C PHE A 200 0.16 7.62 13.89
N PHE A 201 1.37 7.98 13.50
CA PHE A 201 2.39 8.46 14.42
C PHE A 201 3.27 9.51 13.74
N ARG A 202 3.95 10.32 14.56
CA ARG A 202 4.86 11.36 14.10
C ARG A 202 6.29 11.04 14.48
N LEU A 203 7.20 11.13 13.52
CA LEU A 203 8.58 10.70 13.65
C LEU A 203 9.55 11.76 13.16
N GLY A 204 10.53 12.16 13.97
CA GLY A 204 11.53 13.16 13.61
C GLY A 204 12.18 12.85 12.26
N LEU A 205 12.28 13.87 11.42
CA LEU A 205 12.68 13.77 10.02
C LEU A 205 14.17 14.12 9.85
N GLY A 206 14.85 13.45 8.91
CA GLY A 206 16.22 13.77 8.52
C GLY A 206 17.31 13.06 9.32
N PHE A 207 16.93 12.33 10.38
CA PHE A 207 17.87 11.65 11.29
C PHE A 207 17.79 10.12 11.20
N ASN A 208 17.05 9.59 10.23
CA ASN A 208 16.80 8.15 10.11
C ASN A 208 16.24 7.52 11.40
N MET A 209 15.34 8.23 12.08
CA MET A 209 14.71 7.77 13.32
C MET A 209 14.00 6.44 13.09
N LEU A 210 14.17 5.50 14.00
CA LEU A 210 13.64 4.13 13.88
C LEU A 210 14.02 3.43 12.56
N GLY A 211 15.01 3.93 11.82
CA GLY A 211 15.43 3.41 10.53
C GLY A 211 14.49 3.78 9.35
N ILE A 212 13.52 4.67 9.53
CA ILE A 212 12.46 4.93 8.53
C ILE A 212 12.95 5.40 7.16
N GLU A 213 14.12 6.05 7.11
CA GLU A 213 14.71 6.54 5.86
C GLU A 213 15.68 5.54 5.23
N SER A 214 15.86 4.34 5.84
CA SER A 214 16.81 3.32 5.38
C SER A 214 16.33 2.57 4.15
N THR A 215 15.03 2.26 4.11
CA THR A 215 14.42 1.48 3.03
C THR A 215 13.04 2.03 2.72
N VAL A 216 12.94 2.76 1.62
CA VAL A 216 11.68 3.35 1.15
C VAL A 216 11.40 2.82 -0.25
N ALA A 217 10.15 2.44 -0.51
CA ALA A 217 9.71 2.02 -1.83
C ALA A 217 8.44 2.75 -2.24
N TRP A 218 8.32 3.02 -3.52
CA TRP A 218 7.17 3.63 -4.13
C TRP A 218 6.75 2.86 -5.38
N ALA A 219 5.47 2.95 -5.73
CA ALA A 219 4.95 2.40 -6.97
C ALA A 219 3.95 3.38 -7.60
N THR A 220 4.02 3.52 -8.91
CA THR A 220 3.06 4.30 -9.69
C THR A 220 1.94 3.38 -10.15
N PRO A 221 0.67 3.69 -9.88
CA PRO A 221 -0.44 2.98 -10.47
C PRO A 221 -0.36 3.02 -12.01
N GLY A 222 -0.66 1.89 -12.65
CA GLY A 222 -0.84 1.81 -14.09
C GLY A 222 -2.31 2.00 -14.46
N SER A 223 -2.94 0.94 -14.94
CA SER A 223 -4.40 0.89 -15.12
C SER A 223 -5.08 0.48 -13.82
N PHE A 224 -6.31 0.94 -13.61
CA PHE A 224 -7.15 0.48 -12.51
C PHE A 224 -8.63 0.56 -12.90
N THR A 225 -9.45 -0.31 -12.33
CA THR A 225 -10.89 -0.25 -12.49
C THR A 225 -11.48 0.78 -11.54
N VAL A 226 -12.48 1.54 -12.02
CA VAL A 226 -13.14 2.57 -11.20
C VAL A 226 -14.22 2.00 -10.30
N ALA A 227 -14.74 0.81 -10.63
CA ALA A 227 -15.73 0.11 -9.81
C ALA A 227 -15.07 -0.86 -8.83
N ASN A 228 -15.60 -0.96 -7.61
CA ASN A 228 -15.09 -1.87 -6.58
C ASN A 228 -15.50 -3.31 -6.79
N ASN A 229 -16.55 -3.58 -7.57
CA ASN A 229 -16.96 -4.91 -7.95
C ASN A 229 -17.60 -4.91 -9.34
N PHE A 230 -17.67 -6.09 -9.94
CA PHE A 230 -18.42 -6.33 -11.15
C PHE A 230 -19.58 -7.29 -10.87
N PRO A 231 -20.78 -7.06 -11.44
CA PRO A 231 -21.86 -8.03 -11.38
C PRO A 231 -21.40 -9.39 -11.91
N CYS A 232 -21.76 -10.45 -11.21
CA CYS A 232 -21.35 -11.80 -11.53
C CYS A 232 -22.45 -12.79 -11.13
N GLY A 233 -22.74 -13.74 -11.99
CA GLY A 233 -23.61 -14.85 -11.62
C GLY A 233 -22.95 -15.74 -10.57
N GLU A 234 -23.75 -16.40 -9.73
CA GLU A 234 -23.25 -17.28 -8.67
C GLU A 234 -22.44 -18.48 -9.22
N ASP A 235 -22.71 -18.87 -10.46
CA ASP A 235 -22.02 -19.91 -11.20
C ASP A 235 -20.75 -19.41 -11.94
N GLY A 236 -20.41 -18.14 -11.75
CA GLY A 236 -19.29 -17.50 -12.44
C GLY A 236 -19.60 -17.02 -13.85
N SER A 237 -20.88 -17.10 -14.29
CA SER A 237 -21.30 -16.56 -15.58
C SER A 237 -21.48 -15.06 -15.53
N GLY A 238 -21.32 -14.38 -16.65
CA GLY A 238 -21.54 -12.94 -16.80
C GLY A 238 -20.58 -12.06 -15.99
N CYS A 239 -19.55 -12.62 -15.37
CA CYS A 239 -18.51 -11.88 -14.72
C CYS A 239 -17.71 -11.05 -15.72
N GLY A 240 -17.56 -9.79 -15.46
CA GLY A 240 -16.89 -8.88 -16.34
C GLY A 240 -17.90 -7.96 -17.00
N GLY A 241 -18.18 -6.87 -16.34
CA GLY A 241 -18.84 -5.72 -16.94
C GLY A 241 -18.20 -5.36 -18.28
N ASN A 242 -18.74 -4.43 -19.00
CA ASN A 242 -18.19 -3.99 -20.26
C ASN A 242 -16.66 -3.83 -20.16
N LYS A 243 -15.92 -4.46 -21.08
CA LYS A 243 -14.45 -4.36 -21.16
C LYS A 243 -13.93 -2.91 -21.21
N THR A 244 -14.83 -1.95 -21.43
CA THR A 244 -14.58 -0.51 -21.39
C THR A 244 -14.47 0.08 -19.99
N ASP A 245 -14.94 -0.63 -18.94
CA ASP A 245 -14.88 -0.14 -17.56
C ASP A 245 -13.48 -0.32 -16.92
N ASN A 246 -12.55 -0.97 -17.63
CA ASN A 246 -11.16 -1.17 -17.19
C ASN A 246 -10.22 0.00 -17.47
N ASN A 247 -10.73 1.09 -18.03
CA ASN A 247 -9.91 2.25 -18.35
C ASN A 247 -10.18 3.38 -17.36
N GLY A 248 -9.65 3.26 -16.16
CA GLY A 248 -9.34 4.45 -15.39
C GLY A 248 -8.45 5.38 -16.21
N PRO A 249 -8.52 6.69 -16.04
CA PRO A 249 -7.70 7.63 -16.80
C PRO A 249 -6.23 7.20 -16.70
N HIS A 250 -5.57 7.09 -17.84
CA HIS A 250 -4.13 6.89 -17.87
C HIS A 250 -3.48 8.03 -17.10
N LEU A 251 -2.77 7.71 -16.04
CA LEU A 251 -2.09 8.65 -15.14
C LEU A 251 -1.08 9.57 -15.83
N SER A 252 -0.74 9.29 -17.09
CA SER A 252 0.23 10.05 -17.86
C SER A 252 -0.16 11.53 -18.08
N GLN A 253 -1.41 11.94 -17.85
CA GLN A 253 -1.86 13.29 -18.13
C GLN A 253 -1.80 14.26 -16.95
N HIS A 254 -1.64 13.78 -15.70
CA HIS A 254 -1.60 14.64 -14.50
C HIS A 254 -0.38 14.39 -13.63
N TYR A 255 0.61 13.73 -14.17
CA TYR A 255 1.74 13.24 -13.41
C TYR A 255 2.92 14.21 -13.52
N ILE A 256 3.26 14.87 -12.43
CA ILE A 256 4.51 15.62 -12.32
C ILE A 256 5.60 14.60 -11.95
N ASP A 257 6.48 14.28 -12.91
CA ASP A 257 7.68 13.50 -12.62
C ASP A 257 8.64 14.34 -11.76
N PRO A 258 8.84 13.98 -10.48
CA PRO A 258 9.75 14.74 -9.62
C PRO A 258 11.19 14.72 -10.11
N SER A 259 11.57 13.81 -11.01
CA SER A 259 12.89 13.78 -11.63
C SER A 259 13.02 14.82 -12.75
N THR A 260 11.92 15.20 -13.41
CA THR A 260 11.88 16.13 -14.51
C THR A 260 11.50 17.56 -14.09
N ASP A 261 10.75 17.72 -13.00
CA ASP A 261 10.35 19.04 -12.49
C ASP A 261 10.87 19.32 -11.07
N VAL A 262 12.13 19.01 -10.84
CA VAL A 262 12.84 19.25 -9.56
C VAL A 262 12.75 20.72 -9.12
N VAL A 263 12.62 21.67 -10.06
CA VAL A 263 12.56 23.09 -9.74
C VAL A 263 11.20 23.47 -9.16
N ALA A 264 10.10 22.98 -9.73
CA ALA A 264 8.75 23.23 -9.21
C ALA A 264 8.55 22.59 -7.84
N VAL A 265 8.99 21.36 -7.66
CA VAL A 265 8.92 20.64 -6.37
C VAL A 265 9.79 21.34 -5.31
N LYS A 266 11.02 21.72 -5.62
CA LYS A 266 11.89 22.47 -4.70
C LYS A 266 11.29 23.83 -4.32
N ARG A 267 10.64 24.52 -5.26
CA ARG A 267 9.97 25.78 -5.01
C ARG A 267 8.77 25.60 -4.09
N ALA A 268 7.91 24.62 -4.36
CA ALA A 268 6.74 24.30 -3.53
C ALA A 268 7.13 23.90 -2.10
N LEU A 269 8.18 23.08 -1.95
CA LEU A 269 8.73 22.70 -0.64
C LEU A 269 9.30 23.88 0.14
N ARG A 270 9.97 24.85 -0.55
CA ARG A 270 10.51 26.07 0.08
C ARG A 270 9.42 27.06 0.49
N GLU A 271 8.32 27.12 -0.25
CA GLU A 271 7.21 28.01 0.01
C GLU A 271 6.26 27.49 1.10
N GLY A 272 6.61 26.36 1.75
CA GLY A 272 5.85 25.78 2.87
C GLY A 272 4.41 25.38 2.48
N ARG A 273 4.16 25.12 1.20
CA ARG A 273 2.87 24.63 0.77
C ARG A 273 2.76 23.14 1.12
N HIS A 274 2.36 22.89 2.36
CA HIS A 274 2.09 21.57 2.88
C HIS A 274 0.67 21.17 2.43
N HIS A 275 0.57 20.20 1.54
CA HIS A 275 -0.69 19.53 1.32
C HIS A 275 -0.72 18.32 2.24
N MET A 276 -1.49 18.42 3.33
CA MET A 276 -1.98 17.24 4.02
C MET A 276 -2.98 16.56 3.07
N LEU A 277 -2.74 15.31 2.77
CA LEU A 277 -3.70 14.41 2.14
C LEU A 277 -4.61 13.82 3.20
#